data_6d464e45f48b4ef9292d35b325367c0b
#
_entry.id   6d464e45f48b4ef9292d35b325367c0b
#
_cell.length_a   1.000
_cell.length_b   1.000
_cell.length_c   1.000
_cell.angle_alpha   90.00
_cell.angle_beta   90.00
_cell.angle_gamma   90.00
#
_symmetry.space_group_name_H-M   'P 1'
#
loop_
_entity.id
_entity.type
_entity.pdbx_description
1 polymer ?
#
loop_
_entity_poly.entity_id
_entity_poly.type
_entity_poly.pdbx_seq_one_letter_code
_entity_poly.pdbx_strand_id
1 'polypeptide(L)'
;NLDQDLLFSYFLAHGNEIASAFLDSSEVTAHLQQLLRANLNEQSIAILKECATKCHDTISAFGIYKNLKEQMKISKDSVYSAINLLNESGYVEFVPNLDESSTSKKIYFTNFALRNALCLKKDFLAVFANVVFCELLKFKDEIYYTKEIDFFLAKKKLAIICVPFSAPEIVFLKFKKLHASLKELGVSKLQI
;
A
#
# COMPACT_ATOMS: atom_id res chain seq x y z
N ASN A 1 3.25 -31.44 7.38
CA ASN A 1 3.80 -30.20 6.79
C ASN A 1 2.63 -29.39 6.29
N LEU A 2 2.35 -28.26 6.92
CA LEU A 2 1.43 -27.27 6.37
C LEU A 2 2.06 -26.75 5.08
N ASP A 3 1.26 -26.74 4.02
CA ASP A 3 1.69 -26.20 2.73
C ASP A 3 1.93 -24.69 2.90
N GLN A 4 3.18 -24.25 2.71
CA GLN A 4 3.59 -22.84 2.88
C GLN A 4 2.84 -21.91 1.92
N ASP A 5 2.55 -22.37 0.70
CA ASP A 5 1.80 -21.58 -0.28
C ASP A 5 0.35 -21.39 0.15
N LEU A 6 -0.25 -22.42 0.75
CA LEU A 6 -1.60 -22.32 1.31
C LEU A 6 -1.65 -21.36 2.49
N LEU A 7 -0.68 -21.44 3.41
CA LEU A 7 -0.57 -20.50 4.54
C LEU A 7 -0.38 -19.06 4.08
N PHE A 8 0.47 -18.85 3.09
CA PHE A 8 0.70 -17.52 2.54
C PHE A 8 -0.54 -16.97 1.84
N SER A 9 -1.23 -17.80 1.06
CA SER A 9 -2.49 -17.43 0.41
C SER A 9 -3.56 -17.07 1.44
N TYR A 10 -3.66 -17.86 2.51
CA TYR A 10 -4.56 -17.59 3.63
C TYR A 10 -4.22 -16.24 4.29
N PHE A 11 -2.97 -16.00 4.62
CA PHE A 11 -2.50 -14.74 5.20
C PHE A 11 -2.84 -13.55 4.31
N LEU A 12 -2.61 -13.63 3.00
CA LEU A 12 -2.93 -12.56 2.05
C LEU A 12 -4.43 -12.26 1.95
N ALA A 13 -5.27 -13.28 2.12
CA ALA A 13 -6.72 -13.12 2.10
C ALA A 13 -7.26 -12.46 3.38
N HIS A 14 -6.73 -12.87 4.55
CA HIS A 14 -7.25 -12.49 5.86
C HIS A 14 -6.71 -11.15 6.38
N GLY A 15 -5.54 -10.73 5.90
CA GLY A 15 -4.94 -9.50 6.36
C GLY A 15 -4.39 -9.58 7.78
N ASN A 16 -4.29 -8.44 8.43
CA ASN A 16 -3.77 -8.30 9.78
C ASN A 16 -4.86 -8.03 10.84
N GLU A 17 -6.14 -8.24 10.50
CA GLU A 17 -7.26 -8.11 11.43
C GLU A 17 -7.56 -9.45 12.11
N ILE A 18 -7.60 -9.44 13.45
CA ILE A 18 -7.80 -10.65 14.24
C ILE A 18 -9.17 -11.30 13.94
N ALA A 19 -10.21 -10.51 13.77
CA ALA A 19 -11.56 -11.02 13.49
C ALA A 19 -11.62 -11.81 12.17
N SER A 20 -10.85 -11.40 11.15
CA SER A 20 -10.78 -12.09 9.88
C SER A 20 -10.13 -13.48 9.97
N ALA A 21 -9.26 -13.70 10.95
CA ALA A 21 -8.54 -14.98 11.12
C ALA A 21 -9.45 -16.17 11.48
N PHE A 22 -10.68 -15.91 11.90
CA PHE A 22 -11.67 -16.95 12.26
C PHE A 22 -12.72 -17.21 11.18
N LEU A 23 -12.61 -16.53 10.04
CA LEU A 23 -13.53 -16.66 8.90
C LEU A 23 -12.94 -17.56 7.83
N ASP A 24 -13.81 -18.16 7.02
CA ASP A 24 -13.35 -18.77 5.78
C ASP A 24 -12.91 -17.71 4.77
N SER A 25 -11.89 -18.01 3.95
CA SER A 25 -11.35 -17.04 2.97
C SER A 25 -12.42 -16.47 2.02
N SER A 26 -13.48 -17.21 1.75
CA SER A 26 -14.63 -16.75 0.94
C SER A 26 -15.47 -15.70 1.67
N GLU A 27 -15.48 -15.69 3.00
CA GLU A 27 -16.28 -14.79 3.82
C GLU A 27 -15.56 -13.48 4.17
N VAL A 28 -14.21 -13.51 4.18
CA VAL A 28 -13.39 -12.35 4.59
C VAL A 28 -13.72 -11.10 3.78
N THR A 29 -13.84 -11.22 2.46
CA THR A 29 -14.17 -10.07 1.59
C THR A 29 -15.52 -9.45 1.96
N ALA A 30 -16.55 -10.27 2.16
CA ALA A 30 -17.87 -9.80 2.55
C ALA A 30 -17.84 -9.13 3.94
N HIS A 31 -17.15 -9.76 4.89
CA HIS A 31 -16.95 -9.21 6.25
C HIS A 31 -16.27 -7.84 6.22
N LEU A 32 -15.14 -7.69 5.52
CA LEU A 32 -14.44 -6.42 5.41
C LEU A 32 -15.28 -5.35 4.73
N GLN A 33 -16.03 -5.70 3.68
CA GLN A 33 -16.95 -4.77 3.02
C GLN A 33 -18.10 -4.34 3.95
N GLN A 34 -18.60 -5.25 4.78
CA GLN A 34 -19.64 -4.93 5.78
C GLN A 34 -19.09 -3.98 6.85
N LEU A 35 -17.89 -4.22 7.36
CA LEU A 35 -17.22 -3.32 8.30
C LEU A 35 -17.04 -1.91 7.73
N LEU A 36 -16.61 -1.81 6.47
CA LEU A 36 -16.47 -0.52 5.79
C LEU A 36 -17.82 0.21 5.70
N ARG A 37 -18.90 -0.48 5.32
CA ARG A 37 -20.25 0.11 5.22
C ARG A 37 -20.82 0.51 6.58
N ALA A 38 -20.45 -0.17 7.66
CA ALA A 38 -20.88 0.17 9.01
C ALA A 38 -20.18 1.44 9.56
N ASN A 39 -18.95 1.71 9.10
CA ASN A 39 -18.11 2.77 9.68
C ASN A 39 -17.91 3.98 8.75
N LEU A 40 -18.16 3.85 7.45
CA LEU A 40 -17.88 4.86 6.45
C LEU A 40 -19.10 5.15 5.58
N ASN A 41 -19.23 6.40 5.15
CA ASN A 41 -20.22 6.79 4.18
C ASN A 41 -19.83 6.35 2.75
N GLU A 42 -20.79 6.40 1.82
CA GLU A 42 -20.58 5.97 0.42
C GLU A 42 -19.45 6.72 -0.28
N GLN A 43 -19.30 8.01 0.00
CA GLN A 43 -18.22 8.84 -0.58
C GLN A 43 -16.84 8.36 -0.13
N SER A 44 -16.66 8.11 1.16
CA SER A 44 -15.40 7.59 1.72
C SER A 44 -15.07 6.20 1.16
N ILE A 45 -16.08 5.33 1.00
CA ILE A 45 -15.91 4.00 0.38
C ILE A 45 -15.51 4.13 -1.09
N ALA A 46 -16.11 5.05 -1.84
CA ALA A 46 -15.74 5.30 -3.23
C ALA A 46 -14.29 5.80 -3.36
N ILE A 47 -13.87 6.70 -2.47
CA ILE A 47 -12.48 7.18 -2.39
C ILE A 47 -11.53 6.03 -2.04
N LEU A 48 -11.85 5.17 -1.07
CA LEU A 48 -11.04 4.00 -0.74
C LEU A 48 -10.91 3.03 -1.91
N LYS A 49 -11.96 2.84 -2.72
CA LYS A 49 -11.88 2.02 -3.94
C LYS A 49 -10.88 2.60 -4.95
N GLU A 50 -10.90 3.92 -5.17
CA GLU A 50 -9.89 4.58 -6.01
C GLU A 50 -8.48 4.38 -5.44
N CYS A 51 -8.31 4.52 -4.12
CA CYS A 51 -7.07 4.23 -3.43
C CYS A 51 -6.60 2.78 -3.64
N ALA A 52 -7.52 1.81 -3.59
CA ALA A 52 -7.20 0.40 -3.78
C ALA A 52 -6.71 0.09 -5.21
N THR A 53 -7.26 0.78 -6.24
CA THR A 53 -6.79 0.64 -7.62
C THR A 53 -5.39 1.21 -7.83
N LYS A 54 -4.96 2.15 -6.96
CA LYS A 54 -3.69 2.87 -7.01
C LYS A 54 -2.72 2.47 -5.90
N CYS A 55 -3.02 1.42 -5.16
CA CYS A 55 -2.12 0.92 -4.13
C CYS A 55 -0.73 0.64 -4.73
N HIS A 56 0.33 1.10 -4.06
CA HIS A 56 1.73 1.08 -4.52
C HIS A 56 2.07 2.08 -5.64
N ASP A 57 1.07 2.64 -6.33
CA ASP A 57 1.26 3.72 -7.29
C ASP A 57 1.21 5.10 -6.64
N THR A 58 1.63 6.12 -7.38
CA THR A 58 1.45 7.51 -6.98
C THR A 58 0.01 7.94 -7.16
N ILE A 59 -0.50 8.68 -6.17
CA ILE A 59 -1.87 9.17 -6.14
C ILE A 59 -1.91 10.65 -5.79
N SER A 60 -2.90 11.35 -6.31
CA SER A 60 -3.24 12.71 -5.89
C SER A 60 -4.73 12.84 -5.61
N ALA A 61 -5.09 13.65 -4.62
CA ALA A 61 -6.49 13.93 -4.31
C ALA A 61 -7.24 14.52 -5.52
N PHE A 62 -6.55 15.31 -6.34
CA PHE A 62 -7.13 15.82 -7.58
C PHE A 62 -7.42 14.71 -8.60
N GLY A 63 -6.54 13.72 -8.71
CA GLY A 63 -6.75 12.55 -9.57
C GLY A 63 -7.98 11.74 -9.14
N ILE A 64 -8.12 11.48 -7.84
CA ILE A 64 -9.31 10.82 -7.27
C ILE A 64 -10.57 11.64 -7.57
N TYR A 65 -10.55 12.94 -7.30
CA TYR A 65 -11.68 13.82 -7.63
C TYR A 65 -12.06 13.74 -9.10
N LYS A 66 -11.09 13.79 -10.02
CA LYS A 66 -11.34 13.73 -11.46
C LYS A 66 -12.05 12.44 -11.87
N ASN A 67 -11.68 11.31 -11.28
CA ASN A 67 -12.29 10.02 -11.58
C ASN A 67 -13.72 9.91 -10.99
N LEU A 68 -13.91 10.37 -9.75
CA LEU A 68 -15.18 10.21 -9.04
C LEU A 68 -16.25 11.21 -9.46
N LYS A 69 -15.90 12.44 -9.89
CA LYS A 69 -16.88 13.46 -10.30
C LYS A 69 -17.77 13.04 -11.47
N GLU A 70 -17.33 12.07 -12.28
CA GLU A 70 -18.10 11.51 -13.39
C GLU A 70 -19.08 10.43 -12.93
N GLN A 71 -18.88 9.89 -11.73
CA GLN A 71 -19.66 8.78 -11.19
C GLN A 71 -20.62 9.20 -10.08
N MET A 72 -20.28 10.27 -9.35
CA MET A 72 -21.06 10.75 -8.23
C MET A 72 -20.91 12.25 -8.00
N LYS A 73 -21.91 12.84 -7.32
CA LYS A 73 -21.83 14.25 -6.93
C LYS A 73 -20.84 14.43 -5.79
N ILE A 74 -19.65 14.96 -6.11
CA ILE A 74 -18.57 15.16 -5.16
C ILE A 74 -17.83 16.47 -5.42
N SER A 75 -17.38 17.15 -4.40
CA SER A 75 -16.55 18.35 -4.51
C SER A 75 -15.07 18.02 -4.32
N LYS A 76 -14.19 18.88 -4.81
CA LYS A 76 -12.74 18.74 -4.59
C LYS A 76 -12.41 18.77 -3.10
N ASP A 77 -12.99 19.72 -2.35
CA ASP A 77 -12.71 19.89 -0.93
C ASP A 77 -13.19 18.68 -0.10
N SER A 78 -14.35 18.09 -0.48
CA SER A 78 -14.82 16.88 0.21
C SER A 78 -13.91 15.68 -0.03
N VAL A 79 -13.28 15.56 -1.21
CA VAL A 79 -12.27 14.50 -1.46
C VAL A 79 -11.03 14.71 -0.58
N TYR A 80 -10.51 15.95 -0.49
CA TYR A 80 -9.36 16.24 0.36
C TYR A 80 -9.66 15.94 1.84
N SER A 81 -10.81 16.40 2.34
CA SER A 81 -11.24 16.16 3.73
C SER A 81 -11.40 14.65 4.01
N ALA A 82 -12.03 13.92 3.09
CA ALA A 82 -12.22 12.48 3.26
C ALA A 82 -10.90 11.70 3.23
N ILE A 83 -9.96 12.06 2.36
CA ILE A 83 -8.63 11.44 2.31
C ILE A 83 -7.89 11.65 3.63
N ASN A 84 -7.91 12.87 4.18
CA ASN A 84 -7.29 13.16 5.47
C ASN A 84 -7.94 12.35 6.59
N LEU A 85 -9.28 12.29 6.63
CA LEU A 85 -10.00 11.49 7.62
C LEU A 85 -9.66 10.00 7.51
N LEU A 86 -9.57 9.45 6.31
CA LEU A 86 -9.21 8.04 6.08
C LEU A 86 -7.77 7.73 6.53
N ASN A 87 -6.86 8.68 6.37
CA ASN A 87 -5.50 8.57 6.88
C ASN A 87 -5.47 8.66 8.42
N GLU A 88 -6.09 9.68 9.00
CA GLU A 88 -6.17 9.86 10.46
C GLU A 88 -6.87 8.69 11.17
N SER A 89 -7.89 8.12 10.51
CA SER A 89 -8.60 6.93 11.00
C SER A 89 -7.85 5.61 10.77
N GLY A 90 -6.67 5.66 10.16
CA GLY A 90 -5.81 4.50 9.98
C GLY A 90 -6.30 3.49 8.94
N TYR A 91 -7.07 3.90 7.94
CA TYR A 91 -7.41 3.02 6.81
C TYR A 91 -6.30 2.96 5.77
N VAL A 92 -5.68 4.11 5.52
CA VAL A 92 -4.61 4.27 4.53
C VAL A 92 -3.48 5.13 5.09
N GLU A 93 -2.30 4.95 4.53
CA GLU A 93 -1.11 5.76 4.81
C GLU A 93 -0.48 6.24 3.51
N PHE A 94 0.13 7.42 3.58
CA PHE A 94 0.81 8.04 2.46
C PHE A 94 2.32 8.05 2.67
N VAL A 95 3.03 7.40 1.77
CA VAL A 95 4.49 7.41 1.75
C VAL A 95 4.94 8.53 0.82
N PRO A 96 5.60 9.59 1.32
CA PRO A 96 6.10 10.69 0.50
C PRO A 96 7.31 10.27 -0.34
N ASN A 97 7.55 11.03 -1.41
CA ASN A 97 8.81 10.94 -2.15
C ASN A 97 9.94 11.50 -1.27
N LEU A 98 11.12 10.91 -1.34
CA LEU A 98 12.30 11.41 -0.63
C LEU A 98 12.77 12.76 -1.20
N ASP A 99 12.50 13.04 -2.49
CA ASP A 99 12.70 14.36 -3.08
C ASP A 99 11.63 15.32 -2.57
N GLU A 100 12.02 16.24 -1.70
CA GLU A 100 11.14 17.23 -1.07
C GLU A 100 10.45 18.16 -2.09
N SER A 101 11.01 18.31 -3.29
CA SER A 101 10.38 19.08 -4.36
C SER A 101 9.16 18.37 -4.96
N SER A 102 9.04 17.07 -4.76
CA SER A 102 7.95 16.23 -5.26
C SER A 102 6.75 16.24 -4.31
N THR A 103 5.58 16.61 -4.82
CA THR A 103 4.31 16.52 -4.08
C THR A 103 3.64 15.14 -4.23
N SER A 104 4.23 14.24 -4.99
CA SER A 104 3.67 12.90 -5.20
C SER A 104 3.84 12.01 -3.97
N LYS A 105 2.81 11.21 -3.69
CA LYS A 105 2.83 10.25 -2.60
C LYS A 105 2.36 8.90 -3.12
N LYS A 106 2.96 7.82 -2.63
CA LYS A 106 2.41 6.46 -2.80
C LYS A 106 1.40 6.18 -1.69
N ILE A 107 0.40 5.36 -1.98
CA ILE A 107 -0.63 4.99 -1.01
C ILE A 107 -0.56 3.51 -0.67
N TYR A 108 -0.77 3.21 0.60
CA TYR A 108 -0.84 1.86 1.16
C TYR A 108 -1.98 1.75 2.15
N PHE A 109 -2.52 0.54 2.30
CA PHE A 109 -3.52 0.21 3.30
C PHE A 109 -2.83 -0.29 4.57
N THR A 110 -3.32 0.10 5.73
CA THR A 110 -2.84 -0.39 7.03
C THR A 110 -3.27 -1.84 7.29
N ASN A 111 -4.35 -2.27 6.64
CA ASN A 111 -4.73 -3.67 6.49
C ASN A 111 -4.73 -4.02 5.00
N PHE A 112 -3.76 -4.82 4.55
CA PHE A 112 -3.58 -5.16 3.14
C PHE A 112 -4.74 -5.98 2.55
N ALA A 113 -5.54 -6.68 3.36
CA ALA A 113 -6.74 -7.37 2.88
C ALA A 113 -7.84 -6.40 2.43
N LEU A 114 -7.90 -5.18 2.97
CA LEU A 114 -8.86 -4.15 2.52
C LEU A 114 -8.66 -3.79 1.04
N ARG A 115 -7.42 -3.74 0.57
CA ARG A 115 -7.14 -3.52 -0.85
C ARG A 115 -7.81 -4.57 -1.72
N ASN A 116 -7.71 -5.85 -1.33
CA ASN A 116 -8.31 -6.96 -2.08
C ASN A 116 -9.84 -6.99 -1.97
N ALA A 117 -10.39 -6.59 -0.83
CA ALA A 117 -11.84 -6.48 -0.62
C ALA A 117 -12.48 -5.35 -1.45
N LEU A 118 -11.70 -4.32 -1.83
CA LEU A 118 -12.18 -3.13 -2.54
C LEU A 118 -11.85 -3.13 -4.04
N CYS A 119 -10.83 -3.88 -4.46
CA CYS A 119 -10.34 -3.90 -5.83
C CYS A 119 -10.20 -5.32 -6.36
N LEU A 120 -10.90 -5.62 -7.46
CA LEU A 120 -10.83 -6.93 -8.13
C LEU A 120 -9.59 -7.10 -9.01
N LYS A 121 -8.86 -6.00 -9.30
CA LYS A 121 -7.64 -6.08 -10.10
C LYS A 121 -6.59 -6.93 -9.37
N LYS A 122 -6.20 -8.03 -9.99
CA LYS A 122 -5.13 -8.87 -9.50
C LYS A 122 -3.80 -8.18 -9.81
N ASP A 123 -3.15 -7.67 -8.77
CA ASP A 123 -1.84 -7.01 -8.83
C ASP A 123 -1.02 -7.50 -7.64
N PHE A 124 -0.27 -8.57 -7.89
CA PHE A 124 0.49 -9.21 -6.82
C PHE A 124 1.58 -8.28 -6.27
N LEU A 125 2.23 -7.47 -7.12
CA LEU A 125 3.25 -6.53 -6.67
C LEU A 125 2.66 -5.51 -5.69
N ALA A 126 1.50 -4.94 -6.00
CA ALA A 126 0.83 -4.01 -5.11
C ALA A 126 0.43 -4.65 -3.77
N VAL A 127 -0.09 -5.88 -3.79
CA VAL A 127 -0.41 -6.64 -2.56
C VAL A 127 0.84 -6.93 -1.75
N PHE A 128 1.89 -7.45 -2.38
CA PHE A 128 3.16 -7.77 -1.74
C PHE A 128 3.82 -6.52 -1.13
N ALA A 129 3.90 -5.43 -1.88
CA ALA A 129 4.44 -4.17 -1.38
C ALA A 129 3.61 -3.62 -0.20
N ASN A 130 2.30 -3.80 -0.22
CA ASN A 130 1.45 -3.40 0.90
C ASN A 130 1.70 -4.25 2.16
N VAL A 131 1.93 -5.55 2.02
CA VAL A 131 2.34 -6.42 3.14
C VAL A 131 3.66 -5.95 3.73
N VAL A 132 4.66 -5.70 2.87
CA VAL A 132 5.96 -5.16 3.29
C VAL A 132 5.78 -3.83 4.03
N PHE A 133 4.95 -2.93 3.49
CA PHE A 133 4.63 -1.65 4.15
C PHE A 133 4.05 -1.85 5.55
N CYS A 134 3.08 -2.75 5.73
CA CYS A 134 2.50 -3.03 7.05
C CYS A 134 3.55 -3.54 8.05
N GLU A 135 4.51 -4.34 7.60
CA GLU A 135 5.61 -4.78 8.45
C GLU A 135 6.55 -3.62 8.82
N LEU A 136 6.78 -2.68 7.89
CA LEU A 136 7.64 -1.52 8.14
C LEU A 136 7.05 -0.53 9.15
N LEU A 137 5.73 -0.42 9.26
CA LEU A 137 5.07 0.42 10.27
C LEU A 137 5.49 0.06 11.70
N LYS A 138 5.84 -1.20 11.96
CA LYS A 138 6.32 -1.66 13.28
C LYS A 138 7.62 -1.01 13.74
N PHE A 139 8.42 -0.50 12.80
CA PHE A 139 9.69 0.16 13.13
C PHE A 139 9.53 1.59 13.64
N LYS A 140 8.35 2.21 13.47
CA LYS A 140 8.08 3.61 13.86
C LYS A 140 9.13 4.58 13.31
N ASP A 141 9.56 4.34 12.07
CA ASP A 141 10.52 5.14 11.32
C ASP A 141 9.80 5.99 10.27
N GLU A 142 10.46 7.02 9.78
CA GLU A 142 9.99 7.78 8.62
C GLU A 142 10.26 6.96 7.35
N ILE A 143 9.20 6.70 6.60
CA ILE A 143 9.25 5.89 5.39
C ILE A 143 9.07 6.81 4.17
N TYR A 144 10.00 6.73 3.25
CA TYR A 144 10.01 7.45 1.98
C TYR A 144 10.08 6.46 0.81
N TYR A 145 9.79 6.92 -0.40
CA TYR A 145 10.11 6.19 -1.62
C TYR A 145 10.94 7.06 -2.57
N THR A 146 11.62 6.45 -3.53
CA THR A 146 12.24 7.12 -4.66
C THR A 146 11.75 6.48 -5.96
N LYS A 147 12.19 6.98 -7.09
CA LYS A 147 11.91 6.36 -8.39
C LYS A 147 12.35 4.89 -8.46
N GLU A 148 13.38 4.53 -7.72
CA GLU A 148 14.07 3.23 -7.82
C GLU A 148 13.93 2.37 -6.57
N ILE A 149 13.61 2.97 -5.42
CA ILE A 149 13.50 2.32 -4.11
C ILE A 149 12.05 2.39 -3.66
N ASP A 150 11.46 1.24 -3.35
CA ASP A 150 10.06 1.19 -2.91
C ASP A 150 9.87 1.76 -1.52
N PHE A 151 10.79 1.45 -0.60
CA PHE A 151 10.78 1.99 0.76
C PHE A 151 12.19 2.33 1.23
N PHE A 152 12.34 3.53 1.79
CA PHE A 152 13.55 3.98 2.44
C PHE A 152 13.22 4.43 3.86
N LEU A 153 13.80 3.75 4.85
CA LEU A 153 13.68 4.09 6.27
C LEU A 153 14.84 4.98 6.65
N ALA A 154 14.55 6.25 6.88
CA ALA A 154 15.55 7.30 7.01
C ALA A 154 16.47 7.10 8.24
N LYS A 155 15.90 6.82 9.42
CA LYS A 155 16.67 6.63 10.67
C LYS A 155 17.54 5.36 10.63
N LYS A 156 16.98 4.28 10.03
CA LYS A 156 17.68 2.99 9.90
C LYS A 156 18.63 2.92 8.72
N LYS A 157 18.57 3.91 7.80
CA LYS A 157 19.29 3.88 6.51
C LYS A 157 19.11 2.55 5.77
N LEU A 158 17.88 2.04 5.81
CA LEU A 158 17.47 0.77 5.20
C LEU A 158 16.68 1.07 3.93
N ALA A 159 17.16 0.54 2.80
CA ALA A 159 16.41 0.55 1.55
C ALA A 159 15.79 -0.82 1.28
N ILE A 160 14.57 -0.83 0.74
CA ILE A 160 13.84 -2.05 0.39
C ILE A 160 13.29 -1.91 -1.02
N ILE A 161 13.43 -2.99 -1.80
CA ILE A 161 12.95 -3.09 -3.17
C ILE A 161 12.10 -4.35 -3.29
N CYS A 162 10.86 -4.17 -3.70
CA CYS A 162 9.91 -5.25 -3.90
C CYS A 162 10.05 -5.82 -5.32
N VAL A 163 10.57 -7.04 -5.44
CA VAL A 163 10.74 -7.75 -6.71
C VAL A 163 10.25 -9.20 -6.62
N PRO A 164 8.95 -9.40 -6.29
CA PRO A 164 8.42 -10.74 -6.13
C PRO A 164 8.58 -11.55 -7.42
N PHE A 165 8.92 -12.83 -7.27
CA PHE A 165 9.10 -13.81 -8.37
C PHE A 165 10.17 -13.43 -9.40
N SER A 166 11.10 -12.55 -9.07
CA SER A 166 12.20 -12.21 -9.97
C SER A 166 13.33 -13.23 -9.90
N ALA A 167 13.85 -13.59 -11.07
CA ALA A 167 15.05 -14.43 -11.15
C ALA A 167 16.27 -13.71 -10.55
N PRO A 168 17.23 -14.43 -9.94
CA PRO A 168 18.41 -13.85 -9.30
C PRO A 168 19.18 -12.88 -10.20
N GLU A 169 19.24 -13.15 -11.50
CA GLU A 169 19.94 -12.32 -12.50
C GLU A 169 19.28 -10.94 -12.63
N ILE A 170 17.93 -10.89 -12.59
CA ILE A 170 17.16 -9.63 -12.65
C ILE A 170 17.37 -8.84 -11.37
N VAL A 171 17.36 -9.50 -10.22
CA VAL A 171 17.67 -8.89 -8.91
C VAL A 171 19.05 -8.26 -8.93
N PHE A 172 20.07 -8.99 -9.43
CA PHE A 172 21.45 -8.51 -9.53
C PHE A 172 21.60 -7.32 -10.48
N LEU A 173 20.89 -7.33 -11.62
CA LEU A 173 20.89 -6.21 -12.56
C LEU A 173 20.25 -4.96 -11.94
N LYS A 174 19.14 -5.12 -11.21
CA LYS A 174 18.55 -4.01 -10.44
C LYS A 174 19.55 -3.46 -9.41
N PHE A 175 20.18 -4.33 -8.63
CA PHE A 175 21.17 -3.92 -7.63
C PHE A 175 22.31 -3.09 -8.27
N LYS A 176 22.86 -3.54 -9.40
CA LYS A 176 23.92 -2.80 -10.11
C LYS A 176 23.49 -1.38 -10.52
N LYS A 177 22.25 -1.24 -11.02
CA LYS A 177 21.72 0.08 -11.41
C LYS A 177 21.54 1.02 -10.21
N LEU A 178 21.21 0.47 -9.05
CA LEU A 178 20.90 1.21 -7.84
C LEU A 178 22.15 1.62 -7.03
N HIS A 179 23.29 1.00 -7.30
CA HIS A 179 24.49 1.16 -6.47
C HIS A 179 24.88 2.62 -6.23
N ALA A 180 24.80 3.47 -7.24
CA ALA A 180 25.10 4.91 -7.12
C ALA A 180 24.10 5.62 -6.21
N SER A 181 22.79 5.44 -6.45
CA SER A 181 21.71 6.03 -5.64
C SER A 181 21.76 5.57 -4.18
N LEU A 182 22.04 4.28 -3.94
CA LEU A 182 22.17 3.74 -2.59
C LEU A 182 23.34 4.37 -1.82
N LYS A 183 24.46 4.59 -2.50
CA LYS A 183 25.64 5.25 -1.91
C LYS A 183 25.36 6.73 -1.59
N GLU A 184 24.70 7.44 -2.49
CA GLU A 184 24.32 8.86 -2.32
C GLU A 184 23.38 9.04 -1.12
N LEU A 185 22.42 8.13 -0.95
CA LEU A 185 21.48 8.12 0.18
C LEU A 185 22.11 7.63 1.49
N GLY A 186 23.36 7.20 1.48
CA GLY A 186 24.05 6.66 2.65
C GLY A 186 23.35 5.39 3.20
N VAL A 187 22.78 4.57 2.31
CA VAL A 187 22.11 3.32 2.68
C VAL A 187 23.13 2.37 3.32
N SER A 188 22.83 1.93 4.53
CA SER A 188 23.67 0.97 5.27
C SER A 188 23.26 -0.48 5.06
N LYS A 189 21.98 -0.70 4.71
CA LYS A 189 21.41 -2.03 4.46
C LYS A 189 20.42 -1.97 3.31
N LEU A 190 20.57 -2.88 2.37
CA LEU A 190 19.62 -3.12 1.29
C LEU A 190 18.94 -4.47 1.48
N GLN A 191 17.63 -4.50 1.32
CA GLN A 191 16.82 -5.70 1.27
C GLN A 191 16.06 -5.77 -0.06
N ILE A 192 16.11 -6.93 -0.68
CA ILE A 192 15.46 -7.19 -1.96
C ILE A 192 14.60 -8.43 -1.82
#